data_cf9f88eb7d6e529a35327d0f8879f936
#
_entry.id   cf9f88eb7d6e529a35327d0f8879f936
#
_cell.length_a   1.000
_cell.length_b   1.000
_cell.length_c   1.000
_cell.angle_alpha   90.00
_cell.angle_beta   90.00
_cell.angle_gamma   90.00
#
_symmetry.space_group_name_H-M   'P 1'
#
loop_
_entity.id
_entity.type
_entity.pdbx_description
1 polymer ?
#
loop_
_entity_poly.entity_id
_entity_poly.type
_entity_poly.pdbx_seq_one_letter_code
_entity_poly.pdbx_strand_id
1 'polypeptide(L)'
;APGIRDWRGALARLVESYPDCSTFAVDGLLGSTPETLARVEGGRLAIRVLAGSRARGENPAADRQQSEALVTSTKDNDEHRFAVNSVMKSLQVLSAHAVADEHPYALKLANVWHLATDIEATLSPGVSSLDAVAAIHPSAAVAGSPTATALDIIAEMEPFDRGRYAGPVGWMDAAGDGEWSIALRCAQWSPQGTLTAYAGAGIVADSDPESELLETRLK
;
A
#
# COMPACT_ATOMS: atom_id res chain seq x y z
N ALA A 1 -7.62 11.11 27.46
CA ALA A 1 -7.16 9.73 27.46
C ALA A 1 -5.72 9.70 28.00
N PRO A 2 -5.31 8.74 28.86
CA PRO A 2 -3.93 8.60 29.26
C PRO A 2 -3.12 8.37 27.99
N GLY A 3 -2.15 9.26 27.72
CA GLY A 3 -1.34 9.23 26.52
C GLY A 3 -0.67 7.86 26.36
N ILE A 4 -0.69 7.29 25.18
CA ILE A 4 0.06 6.09 24.85
C ILE A 4 1.54 6.48 25.02
N ARG A 5 2.09 6.27 26.21
CA ARG A 5 3.50 6.54 26.53
C ARG A 5 4.40 5.40 26.06
N ASP A 6 3.81 4.28 25.62
CA ASP A 6 4.56 3.09 25.21
C ASP A 6 4.11 2.64 23.79
N TRP A 7 4.73 3.27 22.79
CA TRP A 7 4.59 2.86 21.40
C TRP A 7 5.08 1.41 21.15
N ARG A 8 5.94 0.85 22.01
CA ARG A 8 6.41 -0.55 21.90
C ARG A 8 5.29 -1.52 22.11
N GLY A 9 4.41 -1.28 23.09
CA GLY A 9 3.22 -2.10 23.32
C GLY A 9 2.23 -2.00 22.16
N ALA A 10 2.15 -0.85 21.49
CA ALA A 10 1.34 -0.72 20.28
C ALA A 10 1.93 -1.52 19.12
N LEU A 11 3.25 -1.46 18.89
CA LEU A 11 3.92 -2.26 17.86
C LEU A 11 3.78 -3.76 18.10
N ALA A 12 3.97 -4.23 19.33
CA ALA A 12 3.80 -5.64 19.67
C ALA A 12 2.39 -6.13 19.28
N ARG A 13 1.35 -5.36 19.61
CA ARG A 13 -0.02 -5.69 19.22
C ARG A 13 -0.24 -5.65 17.70
N LEU A 14 0.40 -4.72 16.97
CA LEU A 14 0.31 -4.69 15.51
C LEU A 14 0.94 -5.94 14.88
N VAL A 15 2.11 -6.36 15.34
CA VAL A 15 2.77 -7.60 14.89
C VAL A 15 1.90 -8.83 15.16
N GLU A 16 1.31 -8.94 16.37
CA GLU A 16 0.42 -10.06 16.72
C GLU A 16 -0.87 -10.07 15.91
N SER A 17 -1.47 -8.89 15.66
CA SER A 17 -2.76 -8.77 14.97
C SER A 17 -2.64 -8.87 13.45
N TYR A 18 -1.49 -8.49 12.90
CA TYR A 18 -1.25 -8.40 11.45
C TYR A 18 0.08 -9.06 11.06
N PRO A 19 0.21 -10.40 11.27
CA PRO A 19 1.47 -11.12 11.06
C PRO A 19 1.96 -11.11 9.59
N ASP A 20 1.04 -10.91 8.64
CA ASP A 20 1.33 -10.86 7.19
C ASP A 20 1.65 -9.46 6.69
N CYS A 21 1.77 -8.47 7.60
CA CYS A 21 2.05 -7.08 7.27
C CYS A 21 3.45 -6.66 7.73
N SER A 22 4.05 -5.72 7.01
CA SER A 22 5.28 -5.06 7.43
C SER A 22 4.98 -4.05 8.53
N THR A 23 5.41 -4.33 9.77
CA THR A 23 5.23 -3.42 10.90
C THR A 23 6.45 -2.53 11.06
N PHE A 24 6.22 -1.22 11.19
CA PHE A 24 7.28 -0.22 11.25
C PHE A 24 7.03 0.84 12.33
N ALA A 25 8.15 1.43 12.81
CA ALA A 25 8.13 2.64 13.63
C ALA A 25 9.38 3.46 13.34
N VAL A 26 9.20 4.66 12.82
CA VAL A 26 10.28 5.58 12.45
C VAL A 26 9.88 7.00 12.84
N ASP A 27 10.61 7.60 13.79
CA ASP A 27 10.44 8.98 14.21
C ASP A 27 8.96 9.39 14.42
N GLY A 28 8.25 8.62 15.25
CA GLY A 28 6.85 8.83 15.60
C GLY A 28 5.82 8.37 14.56
N LEU A 29 6.22 8.01 13.34
CA LEU A 29 5.35 7.31 12.42
C LEU A 29 5.36 5.82 12.77
N LEU A 30 4.19 5.22 12.98
CA LEU A 30 4.04 3.80 13.28
C LEU A 30 2.87 3.20 12.48
N GLY A 31 3.01 1.96 12.07
CA GLY A 31 1.98 1.29 11.28
C GLY A 31 2.27 -0.17 11.01
N SER A 32 1.31 -0.83 10.38
CA SER A 32 1.42 -2.20 9.88
C SER A 32 0.75 -2.28 8.51
N THR A 33 1.57 -2.31 7.46
CA THR A 33 1.13 -2.21 6.08
C THR A 33 1.26 -3.54 5.34
N PRO A 34 0.26 -3.94 4.55
CA PRO A 34 0.34 -5.13 3.70
C PRO A 34 1.03 -4.87 2.36
N GLU A 35 1.31 -3.60 2.02
CA GLU A 35 1.76 -3.22 0.69
C GLU A 35 3.28 -3.08 0.61
N THR A 36 3.92 -4.06 -0.04
CA THR A 36 5.35 -4.03 -0.35
C THR A 36 5.58 -3.19 -1.61
N LEU A 37 6.23 -2.04 -1.45
CA LEU A 37 6.59 -1.15 -2.56
C LEU A 37 7.74 -1.70 -3.38
N ALA A 38 8.80 -2.19 -2.71
CA ALA A 38 9.96 -2.80 -3.35
C ALA A 38 10.74 -3.65 -2.34
N ARG A 39 11.03 -4.89 -2.68
CA ARG A 39 11.99 -5.73 -1.97
C ARG A 39 13.07 -6.15 -2.97
N VAL A 40 14.31 -5.80 -2.68
CA VAL A 40 15.47 -6.13 -3.52
C VAL A 40 16.41 -7.01 -2.74
N GLU A 41 16.80 -8.13 -3.33
CA GLU A 41 17.75 -9.09 -2.79
C GLU A 41 18.59 -9.67 -3.95
N GLY A 42 19.89 -9.37 -3.96
CA GLY A 42 20.82 -9.84 -5.00
C GLY A 42 20.40 -9.39 -6.41
N GLY A 43 19.87 -8.18 -6.57
CA GLY A 43 19.38 -7.63 -7.84
C GLY A 43 18.02 -8.16 -8.30
N ARG A 44 17.35 -8.99 -7.51
CA ARG A 44 15.96 -9.43 -7.76
C ARG A 44 15.01 -8.49 -7.03
N LEU A 45 14.09 -7.90 -7.77
CA LEU A 45 13.04 -7.03 -7.26
C LEU A 45 11.73 -7.81 -7.17
N ALA A 46 11.06 -7.70 -6.03
CA ALA A 46 9.69 -8.16 -5.82
C ALA A 46 8.83 -6.98 -5.32
N ILE A 47 7.62 -6.87 -5.87
CA ILE A 47 6.63 -5.84 -5.55
C ILE A 47 5.28 -6.52 -5.36
N ARG A 48 4.48 -6.04 -4.40
CA ARG A 48 3.06 -6.42 -4.31
C ARG A 48 2.20 -5.18 -4.43
N VAL A 49 1.42 -5.13 -5.52
CA VAL A 49 0.44 -4.07 -5.76
C VAL A 49 -0.89 -4.47 -5.15
N LEU A 50 -1.47 -3.58 -4.34
CA LEU A 50 -2.80 -3.74 -3.75
C LEU A 50 -3.70 -2.58 -4.19
N ALA A 51 -4.82 -2.89 -4.82
CA ALA A 51 -5.90 -1.93 -5.12
C ALA A 51 -7.22 -2.68 -5.26
N GLY A 52 -8.34 -2.04 -4.90
CA GLY A 52 -9.62 -2.72 -4.73
C GLY A 52 -9.72 -3.43 -3.38
N SER A 53 -10.80 -3.17 -2.63
CA SER A 53 -10.95 -3.67 -1.25
C SER A 53 -12.39 -4.05 -0.95
N ARG A 54 -12.59 -5.06 -0.11
CA ARG A 54 -13.88 -5.41 0.47
C ARG A 54 -13.77 -5.83 1.92
N ALA A 55 -14.81 -5.51 2.71
CA ALA A 55 -14.91 -5.98 4.09
C ALA A 55 -14.93 -7.50 4.15
N ARG A 56 -14.42 -8.06 5.25
CA ARG A 56 -14.56 -9.48 5.58
C ARG A 56 -16.01 -9.82 5.87
N GLY A 57 -16.44 -11.03 5.53
CA GLY A 57 -17.76 -11.53 5.89
C GLY A 57 -17.84 -11.99 7.34
N GLU A 58 -19.01 -11.86 7.96
CA GLU A 58 -19.26 -12.24 9.38
C GLU A 58 -19.12 -13.74 9.65
N ASN A 59 -19.16 -14.56 8.62
CA ASN A 59 -19.01 -16.02 8.72
C ASN A 59 -18.30 -16.56 7.47
N PRO A 60 -17.82 -17.82 7.49
CA PRO A 60 -17.03 -18.37 6.37
C PRO A 60 -17.73 -18.40 5.01
N ALA A 61 -19.06 -18.47 4.96
CA ALA A 61 -19.80 -18.45 3.70
C ALA A 61 -19.88 -17.03 3.14
N ALA A 62 -20.26 -16.06 3.97
CA ALA A 62 -20.27 -14.65 3.60
C ALA A 62 -18.87 -14.14 3.25
N ASP A 63 -17.83 -14.60 3.96
CA ASP A 63 -16.43 -14.22 3.69
C ASP A 63 -15.95 -14.69 2.31
N ARG A 64 -16.31 -15.92 1.89
CA ARG A 64 -16.05 -16.40 0.53
C ARG A 64 -16.81 -15.57 -0.51
N GLN A 65 -18.07 -15.25 -0.26
CA GLN A 65 -18.87 -14.42 -1.16
C GLN A 65 -18.23 -13.03 -1.36
N GLN A 66 -17.69 -12.40 -0.31
CA GLN A 66 -16.98 -11.12 -0.43
C GLN A 66 -15.71 -11.25 -1.28
N SER A 67 -14.93 -12.30 -1.07
CA SER A 67 -13.73 -12.58 -1.88
C SER A 67 -14.08 -12.80 -3.38
N GLU A 68 -15.10 -13.61 -3.67
CA GLU A 68 -15.57 -13.88 -5.03
C GLU A 68 -16.13 -12.60 -5.69
N ALA A 69 -16.91 -11.82 -4.96
CA ALA A 69 -17.44 -10.55 -5.43
C ALA A 69 -16.34 -9.52 -5.73
N LEU A 70 -15.25 -9.51 -4.96
CA LEU A 70 -14.10 -8.65 -5.23
C LEU A 70 -13.40 -9.05 -6.53
N VAL A 71 -13.07 -10.32 -6.70
CA VAL A 71 -12.37 -10.83 -7.90
C VAL A 71 -13.20 -10.61 -9.18
N THR A 72 -14.52 -10.66 -9.09
CA THR A 72 -15.43 -10.49 -10.25
C THR A 72 -15.89 -9.05 -10.49
N SER A 73 -15.53 -8.11 -9.59
CA SER A 73 -15.93 -6.70 -9.69
C SER A 73 -15.18 -5.99 -10.82
N THR A 74 -15.87 -5.47 -11.80
CA THR A 74 -15.28 -4.70 -12.90
C THR A 74 -14.61 -3.44 -12.37
N LYS A 75 -15.26 -2.69 -11.45
CA LYS A 75 -14.73 -1.48 -10.82
C LYS A 75 -13.38 -1.76 -10.14
N ASP A 76 -13.36 -2.77 -9.25
CA ASP A 76 -12.17 -3.08 -8.46
C ASP A 76 -11.03 -3.59 -9.36
N ASN A 77 -11.33 -4.36 -10.40
CA ASN A 77 -10.34 -4.81 -11.38
C ASN A 77 -9.81 -3.66 -12.25
N ASP A 78 -10.61 -2.67 -12.60
CA ASP A 78 -10.16 -1.49 -13.35
C ASP A 78 -9.22 -0.62 -12.49
N GLU A 79 -9.57 -0.35 -11.23
CA GLU A 79 -8.70 0.33 -10.27
C GLU A 79 -7.35 -0.40 -10.15
N HIS A 80 -7.41 -1.72 -9.93
CA HIS A 80 -6.23 -2.56 -9.78
C HIS A 80 -5.34 -2.54 -11.02
N ARG A 81 -5.93 -2.65 -12.22
CA ARG A 81 -5.20 -2.58 -13.50
C ARG A 81 -4.45 -1.27 -13.68
N PHE A 82 -5.04 -0.13 -13.27
CA PHE A 82 -4.33 1.17 -13.30
C PHE A 82 -3.09 1.16 -12.41
N ALA A 83 -3.20 0.61 -11.21
CA ALA A 83 -2.08 0.51 -10.27
C ALA A 83 -0.96 -0.40 -10.82
N VAL A 84 -1.29 -1.61 -11.29
CA VAL A 84 -0.32 -2.55 -11.87
C VAL A 84 0.38 -1.96 -13.10
N ASN A 85 -0.37 -1.38 -14.05
CA ASN A 85 0.18 -0.78 -15.26
C ASN A 85 1.11 0.39 -14.96
N SER A 86 0.81 1.20 -13.93
CA SER A 86 1.67 2.28 -13.47
C SER A 86 3.03 1.75 -13.02
N VAL A 87 3.04 0.71 -12.19
CA VAL A 87 4.28 0.08 -11.70
C VAL A 87 5.06 -0.55 -12.85
N MET A 88 4.40 -1.35 -13.71
CA MET A 88 5.05 -2.00 -14.85
C MET A 88 5.70 -0.99 -15.79
N LYS A 89 5.08 0.16 -16.04
CA LYS A 89 5.66 1.25 -16.82
C LYS A 89 6.90 1.84 -16.16
N SER A 90 6.86 2.05 -14.85
CA SER A 90 8.00 2.58 -14.09
C SER A 90 9.20 1.63 -14.10
N LEU A 91 8.97 0.31 -14.13
CA LEU A 91 10.03 -0.68 -14.14
C LEU A 91 10.81 -0.76 -15.45
N GLN A 92 10.28 -0.24 -16.56
CA GLN A 92 10.94 -0.29 -17.88
C GLN A 92 12.32 0.40 -17.90
N VAL A 93 12.54 1.37 -17.03
CA VAL A 93 13.82 2.09 -16.93
C VAL A 93 14.84 1.41 -16.02
N LEU A 94 14.39 0.46 -15.18
CA LEU A 94 15.21 -0.21 -14.16
C LEU A 94 15.56 -1.65 -14.54
N SER A 95 14.74 -2.26 -15.39
CA SER A 95 14.81 -3.68 -15.70
C SER A 95 14.44 -3.93 -17.17
N ALA A 96 15.21 -4.76 -17.83
CA ALA A 96 14.86 -5.25 -19.17
C ALA A 96 13.80 -6.35 -19.14
N HIS A 97 13.53 -6.90 -17.95
CA HIS A 97 12.61 -8.04 -17.79
C HIS A 97 11.85 -7.92 -16.46
N ALA A 98 10.58 -7.52 -16.56
CA ALA A 98 9.65 -7.48 -15.47
C ALA A 98 8.40 -8.32 -15.82
N VAL A 99 7.92 -9.11 -14.89
CA VAL A 99 6.75 -9.98 -15.06
C VAL A 99 5.78 -9.71 -13.91
N ALA A 100 4.51 -9.54 -14.26
CA ALA A 100 3.40 -9.48 -13.32
C ALA A 100 2.58 -10.76 -13.44
N ASP A 101 1.91 -11.16 -12.35
CA ASP A 101 0.91 -12.22 -12.43
C ASP A 101 -0.17 -11.85 -13.47
N GLU A 102 -0.62 -12.84 -14.23
CA GLU A 102 -1.58 -12.63 -15.33
C GLU A 102 -2.94 -12.14 -14.83
N HIS A 103 -3.36 -12.63 -13.65
CA HIS A 103 -4.62 -12.26 -13.02
C HIS A 103 -4.41 -11.89 -11.55
N PRO A 104 -5.11 -10.85 -11.06
CA PRO A 104 -5.08 -10.54 -9.64
C PRO A 104 -5.77 -11.65 -8.82
N TYR A 105 -5.33 -11.81 -7.60
CA TYR A 105 -5.93 -12.72 -6.62
C TYR A 105 -6.47 -11.95 -5.40
N ALA A 106 -7.41 -12.57 -4.69
CA ALA A 106 -7.91 -12.01 -3.43
C ALA A 106 -6.96 -12.32 -2.29
N LEU A 107 -6.28 -11.30 -1.78
CA LEU A 107 -5.43 -11.38 -0.59
C LEU A 107 -6.28 -11.20 0.66
N LYS A 108 -6.23 -12.20 1.55
CA LYS A 108 -6.95 -12.19 2.82
C LYS A 108 -6.12 -11.48 3.89
N LEU A 109 -6.62 -10.37 4.41
CA LEU A 109 -6.08 -9.70 5.59
C LEU A 109 -7.01 -9.88 6.80
N ALA A 110 -6.59 -9.42 7.98
CA ALA A 110 -7.35 -9.61 9.21
C ALA A 110 -8.78 -9.02 9.12
N ASN A 111 -8.92 -7.83 8.55
CA ASN A 111 -10.16 -7.04 8.51
C ASN A 111 -10.74 -6.79 7.10
N VAL A 112 -9.98 -7.03 6.05
CA VAL A 112 -10.39 -6.77 4.65
C VAL A 112 -9.86 -7.81 3.70
N TRP A 113 -10.47 -7.90 2.51
CA TRP A 113 -9.93 -8.50 1.30
C TRP A 113 -9.37 -7.41 0.41
N HIS A 114 -8.21 -7.65 -0.23
CA HIS A 114 -7.66 -6.82 -1.31
C HIS A 114 -7.48 -7.63 -2.58
N LEU A 115 -7.61 -6.99 -3.75
CA LEU A 115 -6.99 -7.54 -4.96
C LEU A 115 -5.48 -7.32 -4.85
N ALA A 116 -4.72 -8.34 -5.22
CA ALA A 116 -3.27 -8.34 -5.18
C ALA A 116 -2.70 -8.86 -6.51
N THR A 117 -1.59 -8.27 -6.96
CA THR A 117 -0.75 -8.77 -8.04
C THR A 117 0.70 -8.70 -7.60
N ASP A 118 1.40 -9.83 -7.68
CA ASP A 118 2.83 -9.88 -7.46
C ASP A 118 3.58 -9.61 -8.76
N ILE A 119 4.62 -8.78 -8.69
CA ILE A 119 5.49 -8.38 -9.81
C ILE A 119 6.91 -8.74 -9.44
N GLU A 120 7.59 -9.41 -10.34
CA GLU A 120 9.00 -9.74 -10.22
C GLU A 120 9.81 -9.09 -11.35
N ALA A 121 11.03 -8.63 -11.03
CA ALA A 121 11.95 -8.10 -12.03
C ALA A 121 13.41 -8.41 -11.66
N THR A 122 14.27 -8.43 -12.66
CA THR A 122 15.72 -8.44 -12.47
C THR A 122 16.24 -7.04 -12.76
N LEU A 123 16.78 -6.38 -11.75
CA LEU A 123 17.31 -5.03 -11.87
C LEU A 123 18.59 -5.00 -12.70
N SER A 124 18.82 -3.90 -13.38
CA SER A 124 20.08 -3.64 -14.08
C SER A 124 21.23 -3.53 -13.07
N PRO A 125 22.49 -3.90 -13.46
CA PRO A 125 23.63 -3.80 -12.58
C PRO A 125 23.82 -2.38 -11.99
N GLY A 126 24.00 -2.29 -10.68
CA GLY A 126 24.20 -1.03 -9.96
C GLY A 126 22.91 -0.30 -9.54
N VAL A 127 21.75 -0.82 -9.89
CA VAL A 127 20.45 -0.28 -9.41
C VAL A 127 20.18 -0.81 -8.02
N SER A 128 19.95 0.10 -7.08
CA SER A 128 19.65 -0.20 -5.68
C SER A 128 18.13 -0.28 -5.41
N SER A 129 17.77 -0.74 -4.23
CA SER A 129 16.38 -0.73 -3.76
C SER A 129 15.81 0.69 -3.66
N LEU A 130 16.64 1.69 -3.37
CA LEU A 130 16.21 3.09 -3.32
C LEU A 130 15.94 3.65 -4.72
N ASP A 131 16.73 3.25 -5.74
CA ASP A 131 16.46 3.62 -7.13
C ASP A 131 15.14 3.00 -7.60
N ALA A 132 14.84 1.76 -7.19
CA ALA A 132 13.56 1.13 -7.46
C ALA A 132 12.40 1.91 -6.83
N VAL A 133 12.52 2.29 -5.56
CA VAL A 133 11.54 3.15 -4.87
C VAL A 133 11.34 4.47 -5.59
N ALA A 134 12.43 5.16 -5.95
CA ALA A 134 12.37 6.46 -6.63
C ALA A 134 11.65 6.41 -8.00
N ALA A 135 11.74 5.28 -8.69
CA ALA A 135 11.07 5.10 -9.98
C ALA A 135 9.59 4.70 -9.87
N ILE A 136 9.22 3.97 -8.81
CA ILE A 136 7.88 3.40 -8.65
C ILE A 136 6.97 4.34 -7.85
N HIS A 137 7.53 5.05 -6.88
CA HIS A 137 6.77 5.93 -5.99
C HIS A 137 6.71 7.37 -6.53
N PRO A 138 5.54 8.05 -6.45
CA PRO A 138 4.27 7.49 -6.02
C PRO A 138 3.57 6.67 -7.12
N SER A 139 3.07 5.50 -6.73
CA SER A 139 2.28 4.65 -7.63
C SER A 139 0.85 5.19 -7.80
N ALA A 140 0.15 4.72 -8.83
CA ALA A 140 -1.26 5.07 -9.04
C ALA A 140 -2.15 4.63 -7.86
N ALA A 141 -1.77 3.59 -7.11
CA ALA A 141 -2.52 3.11 -5.95
C ALA A 141 -2.62 4.15 -4.81
N VAL A 142 -1.66 5.08 -4.71
CA VAL A 142 -1.65 6.10 -3.65
C VAL A 142 -1.75 7.53 -4.17
N ALA A 143 -1.44 7.77 -5.45
CA ALA A 143 -1.47 9.11 -6.06
C ALA A 143 -2.44 9.22 -7.23
N GLY A 144 -2.90 8.10 -7.82
CA GLY A 144 -3.77 8.11 -8.99
C GLY A 144 -3.01 8.19 -10.32
N SER A 145 -3.77 8.22 -11.43
CA SER A 145 -3.25 8.27 -12.80
C SER A 145 -4.10 9.21 -13.66
N PRO A 146 -3.50 10.16 -14.44
CA PRO A 146 -2.07 10.49 -14.53
C PRO A 146 -1.51 11.09 -13.23
N THR A 147 -0.36 10.64 -12.78
CA THR A 147 0.17 10.91 -11.43
C THR A 147 0.30 12.40 -11.12
N ALA A 148 0.84 13.21 -12.03
CA ALA A 148 1.02 14.66 -11.80
C ALA A 148 -0.33 15.36 -11.56
N THR A 149 -1.31 15.13 -12.44
CA THR A 149 -2.66 15.70 -12.31
C THR A 149 -3.35 15.24 -11.03
N ALA A 150 -3.21 13.96 -10.68
CA ALA A 150 -3.82 13.41 -9.48
C ALA A 150 -3.22 14.02 -8.20
N LEU A 151 -1.90 14.23 -8.16
CA LEU A 151 -1.23 14.90 -7.05
C LEU A 151 -1.68 16.36 -6.89
N ASP A 152 -1.87 17.10 -7.99
CA ASP A 152 -2.40 18.46 -7.94
C ASP A 152 -3.82 18.49 -7.36
N ILE A 153 -4.68 17.56 -7.79
CA ILE A 153 -6.06 17.42 -7.27
C ILE A 153 -6.04 17.04 -5.78
N ILE A 154 -5.20 16.11 -5.37
CA ILE A 154 -5.05 15.71 -3.97
C ILE A 154 -4.62 16.92 -3.11
N ALA A 155 -3.63 17.69 -3.57
CA ALA A 155 -3.14 18.87 -2.87
C ALA A 155 -4.21 19.97 -2.74
N GLU A 156 -5.12 20.10 -3.73
CA GLU A 156 -6.22 21.05 -3.70
C GLU A 156 -7.40 20.61 -2.83
N MET A 157 -7.73 19.30 -2.87
CA MET A 157 -8.97 18.79 -2.28
C MET A 157 -8.82 18.25 -0.86
N GLU A 158 -7.65 17.73 -0.49
CA GLU A 158 -7.45 17.22 0.86
C GLU A 158 -7.24 18.37 1.86
N PRO A 159 -7.99 18.40 2.98
CA PRO A 159 -7.93 19.50 3.96
C PRO A 159 -6.71 19.38 4.91
N PHE A 160 -5.77 18.49 4.63
CA PHE A 160 -4.59 18.21 5.46
C PHE A 160 -3.38 17.86 4.60
N ASP A 161 -2.20 18.06 5.15
CA ASP A 161 -0.95 17.57 4.57
C ASP A 161 -0.78 16.09 4.91
N ARG A 162 -0.56 15.26 3.91
CA ARG A 162 -0.28 13.83 4.08
C ARG A 162 1.00 13.57 4.86
N GLY A 163 1.96 14.50 4.84
CA GLY A 163 3.26 14.33 5.47
C GLY A 163 3.96 13.06 4.99
N ARG A 164 4.10 12.07 5.89
CA ARG A 164 4.70 10.76 5.57
C ARG A 164 3.68 9.66 5.24
N TYR A 165 2.38 9.94 5.39
CA TYR A 165 1.33 9.01 4.97
C TYR A 165 1.41 8.74 3.48
N ALA A 166 1.26 7.49 3.08
CA ALA A 166 1.40 6.99 1.71
C ALA A 166 2.83 7.13 1.12
N GLY A 167 3.81 7.60 1.90
CA GLY A 167 5.22 7.64 1.50
C GLY A 167 5.93 6.29 1.70
N PRO A 168 7.14 6.12 1.14
CA PRO A 168 7.93 4.92 1.34
C PRO A 168 8.51 4.87 2.76
N VAL A 169 8.47 3.68 3.37
CA VAL A 169 9.12 3.37 4.65
C VAL A 169 9.84 2.04 4.54
N GLY A 170 11.10 1.99 4.97
CA GLY A 170 11.89 0.78 4.82
C GLY A 170 13.35 0.97 5.20
N TRP A 171 14.19 0.11 4.66
CA TRP A 171 15.64 0.11 4.88
C TRP A 171 16.38 -0.33 3.62
N MET A 172 17.64 0.08 3.53
CA MET A 172 18.60 -0.33 2.51
C MET A 172 19.94 -0.64 3.19
N ASP A 173 20.59 -1.70 2.74
CA ASP A 173 21.93 -2.05 3.20
C ASP A 173 23.04 -1.45 2.32
N ALA A 174 24.30 -1.74 2.65
CA ALA A 174 25.46 -1.23 1.93
C ALA A 174 25.64 -1.87 0.54
N ALA A 175 25.00 -3.01 0.25
CA ALA A 175 25.00 -3.64 -1.07
C ALA A 175 23.93 -3.06 -1.99
N GLY A 176 23.02 -2.24 -1.48
CA GLY A 176 21.88 -1.68 -2.20
C GLY A 176 20.63 -2.55 -2.14
N ASP A 177 20.70 -3.71 -1.47
CA ASP A 177 19.53 -4.53 -1.17
C ASP A 177 18.68 -3.86 -0.08
N GLY A 178 17.40 -4.17 -0.02
CA GLY A 178 16.52 -3.56 0.96
C GLY A 178 15.05 -3.91 0.78
N GLU A 179 14.26 -3.50 1.76
CA GLU A 179 12.82 -3.70 1.76
C GLU A 179 12.10 -2.39 2.09
N TRP A 180 11.17 -2.02 1.23
CA TRP A 180 10.40 -0.80 1.31
C TRP A 180 8.92 -1.10 1.18
N SER A 181 8.12 -0.54 2.07
CA SER A 181 6.67 -0.63 2.05
C SER A 181 6.06 0.76 1.88
N ILE A 182 4.78 0.83 1.51
CA ILE A 182 4.05 2.09 1.52
C ILE A 182 3.47 2.31 2.92
N ALA A 183 3.69 3.49 3.52
CA ALA A 183 3.21 3.85 4.85
C ALA A 183 1.68 4.04 4.86
N LEU A 184 0.96 2.94 4.73
CA LEU A 184 -0.48 2.82 4.91
C LEU A 184 -0.80 2.19 6.27
N ARG A 185 -2.07 2.24 6.69
CA ARG A 185 -2.51 1.67 7.98
C ARG A 185 -1.61 2.16 9.11
N CYS A 186 -1.36 3.46 9.12
CA CYS A 186 -0.38 4.10 9.97
C CYS A 186 -0.94 5.28 10.73
N ALA A 187 -0.19 5.68 11.76
CA ALA A 187 -0.48 6.87 12.53
C ALA A 187 0.82 7.61 12.84
N GLN A 188 0.72 8.93 12.89
CA GLN A 188 1.81 9.83 13.27
C GLN A 188 1.59 10.29 14.69
N TRP A 189 2.59 10.07 15.53
CA TRP A 189 2.67 10.63 16.87
C TRP A 189 3.34 12.00 16.86
N SER A 190 2.67 13.01 17.40
CA SER A 190 3.26 14.32 17.56
C SER A 190 4.02 14.46 18.90
N PRO A 191 5.02 15.35 19.00
CA PRO A 191 5.68 15.66 20.28
C PRO A 191 4.71 16.13 21.38
N GLN A 192 3.57 16.69 20.99
CA GLN A 192 2.52 17.16 21.91
C GLN A 192 1.62 16.02 22.43
N GLY A 193 1.85 14.78 21.99
CA GLY A 193 1.11 13.61 22.45
C GLY A 193 -0.16 13.32 21.67
N THR A 194 -0.34 13.97 20.50
CA THR A 194 -1.46 13.67 19.59
C THR A 194 -1.07 12.53 18.66
N LEU A 195 -1.97 11.55 18.48
CA LEU A 195 -1.84 10.49 17.49
C LEU A 195 -2.84 10.78 16.36
N THR A 196 -2.33 11.00 15.15
CA THR A 196 -3.13 11.19 13.94
C THR A 196 -3.08 9.92 13.10
N ALA A 197 -4.21 9.24 12.94
CA ALA A 197 -4.33 8.08 12.06
C ALA A 197 -4.81 8.52 10.67
N TYR A 198 -4.31 7.84 9.65
CA TYR A 198 -4.61 8.11 8.26
C TYR A 198 -5.26 6.90 7.60
N ALA A 199 -6.29 7.14 6.80
CA ALA A 199 -6.91 6.16 5.92
C ALA A 199 -7.40 6.83 4.65
N GLY A 200 -7.45 6.08 3.54
CA GLY A 200 -7.92 6.57 2.24
C GLY A 200 -8.47 5.44 1.39
N ALA A 201 -9.15 5.80 0.30
CA ALA A 201 -9.67 4.90 -0.71
C ALA A 201 -9.27 5.39 -2.11
N GLY A 202 -9.16 4.47 -3.08
CA GLY A 202 -8.98 4.81 -4.48
C GLY A 202 -10.29 5.33 -5.08
N ILE A 203 -10.22 6.41 -5.86
CA ILE A 203 -11.39 7.00 -6.49
C ILE A 203 -11.31 6.80 -7.99
N VAL A 204 -12.35 6.22 -8.57
CA VAL A 204 -12.55 6.04 -10.02
C VAL A 204 -13.91 6.61 -10.43
N ALA A 205 -14.18 6.69 -11.74
CA ALA A 205 -15.39 7.32 -12.28
C ALA A 205 -16.70 6.76 -11.71
N ASP A 206 -16.72 5.47 -11.39
CA ASP A 206 -17.91 4.76 -10.88
C ASP A 206 -17.89 4.63 -9.34
N SER A 207 -16.99 5.34 -8.63
CA SER A 207 -16.96 5.35 -7.16
C SER A 207 -18.19 6.03 -6.58
N ASP A 208 -18.82 5.36 -5.60
CA ASP A 208 -19.89 5.94 -4.80
C ASP A 208 -19.31 6.56 -3.52
N PRO A 209 -19.50 7.87 -3.28
CA PRO A 209 -18.86 8.57 -2.15
C PRO A 209 -19.14 7.96 -0.78
N GLU A 210 -20.34 7.44 -0.54
CA GLU A 210 -20.70 6.83 0.74
C GLU A 210 -19.98 5.49 0.93
N SER A 211 -19.88 4.69 -0.12
CA SER A 211 -19.13 3.42 -0.12
C SER A 211 -17.65 3.65 0.14
N GLU A 212 -17.03 4.63 -0.53
CA GLU A 212 -15.62 4.96 -0.34
C GLU A 212 -15.34 5.47 1.09
N LEU A 213 -16.23 6.29 1.64
CA LEU A 213 -16.13 6.73 3.04
C LEU A 213 -16.24 5.55 4.02
N LEU A 214 -17.13 4.60 3.77
CA LEU A 214 -17.23 3.38 4.58
C LEU A 214 -15.97 2.54 4.50
N GLU A 215 -15.38 2.42 3.31
CA GLU A 215 -14.11 1.72 3.11
C GLU A 215 -12.97 2.34 3.94
N THR A 216 -12.87 3.67 3.99
CA THR A 216 -11.84 4.34 4.84
C THR A 216 -12.02 4.03 6.32
N ARG A 217 -13.24 3.82 6.79
CA ARG A 217 -13.54 3.47 8.20
C ARG A 217 -13.20 2.02 8.54
N LEU A 218 -13.11 1.15 7.56
CA LEU A 218 -12.73 -0.26 7.73
C LEU A 218 -11.21 -0.45 7.76
N LYS A 219 -10.50 0.48 7.17
CA LYS A 219 -9.02 0.54 7.12
C LYS A 219 -8.45 1.18 8.37
#